data_5cc0c5d4404e512e8d30e146d84d085c
#
_entry.id   5cc0c5d4404e512e8d30e146d84d085c
#
_cell.length_a   1.000
_cell.length_b   1.000
_cell.length_c   1.000
_cell.angle_alpha   90.00
_cell.angle_beta   90.00
_cell.angle_gamma   90.00
#
_symmetry.space_group_name_H-M   'P 1'
#
loop_
_entity.id
_entity.type
_entity.pdbx_description
1 polymer ?
#
loop_
_entity_poly.entity_id
_entity_poly.type
_entity_poly.pdbx_seq_one_letter_code
_entity_poly.pdbx_strand_id
1 'polypeptide(L)'
;MHNPGNATPDRFPAQERFAAGAQYIAGRLTRGTSGRTHTVVDPATGADVLTYELAGPEDVDAAVAAAREAFSGWAGATPGERSDALHRFAEVLAEHAEDFARAESLQCGKPLKLTREFDVPGTVDNASFFAGAARHLRGQSAGEYSGDHTSYVRREPIGVVGSVAPWNYPLQMAAWKILPAIAAGNTVVLKPAEITPLTSLMFARAATEAGIPDGVINIVSGTGREAGEHLVAHPDVAMTSFTGSTAVGRRVAEVATATVKRLHLELGGKAPFLVFDDADLDASVHGAVAGALINTGQDCTAATRAYVQRPLYEAFVEKTAALMESVRVGDPFAPGTDLGPLVSHVQRDRVAGFVDRARSYARVVTGGEAPQGELKDGAYYRPTLIADAAQDSEVVQSEIFGPVLVVLPFDTDDEGIRLANDTPYGLAASAWSRDVYRAGRATREIKAGCVWINDHIPIISEMPHGGYKASGFGKDMSAYSFEEYTQVKHVMFDNTAVAAKDWHRTVFGDR
;
A
#
# COMPACT_ATOMS: atom_id res chain seq x y z
N MET A 1 25.91 4.41 30.75
CA MET A 1 26.73 3.19 30.70
C MET A 1 26.03 2.24 29.76
N HIS A 2 26.54 2.08 28.54
CA HIS A 2 26.04 1.13 27.57
C HIS A 2 26.28 -0.28 28.08
N ASN A 3 25.23 -1.07 28.14
CA ASN A 3 25.35 -2.49 28.48
C ASN A 3 25.66 -3.28 27.18
N PRO A 4 26.89 -3.85 27.03
CA PRO A 4 27.25 -4.55 25.79
C PRO A 4 26.84 -6.03 25.79
N GLY A 5 25.73 -6.38 26.44
CA GLY A 5 25.37 -7.76 26.75
C GLY A 5 24.14 -8.34 26.04
N ASN A 6 23.52 -7.65 25.06
CA ASN A 6 22.44 -8.22 24.25
C ASN A 6 22.83 -8.19 22.78
N ALA A 7 23.76 -9.04 22.37
CA ALA A 7 23.90 -9.39 20.97
C ALA A 7 22.61 -10.09 20.53
N THR A 8 21.73 -9.35 19.89
CA THR A 8 20.56 -9.90 19.20
C THR A 8 21.05 -10.99 18.25
N PRO A 9 20.51 -12.22 18.30
CA PRO A 9 20.91 -13.23 17.32
C PRO A 9 20.70 -12.66 15.92
N ASP A 10 21.55 -13.03 15.01
CA ASP A 10 21.71 -12.55 13.63
C ASP A 10 20.37 -12.43 12.90
N ARG A 11 19.62 -11.34 13.17
CA ARG A 11 18.27 -11.14 12.64
C ARG A 11 18.32 -10.81 11.15
N PHE A 12 19.21 -9.90 10.78
CA PHE A 12 19.52 -9.51 9.40
C PHE A 12 20.71 -8.54 9.40
N PRO A 13 21.77 -8.76 8.60
CA PRO A 13 23.00 -7.95 8.64
C PRO A 13 22.87 -6.64 7.82
N ALA A 14 21.93 -5.76 8.20
CA ALA A 14 21.60 -4.56 7.43
C ALA A 14 22.79 -3.61 7.26
N GLN A 15 23.59 -3.39 8.34
CA GLN A 15 24.73 -2.49 8.29
C GLN A 15 25.80 -2.97 7.30
N GLU A 16 26.04 -4.26 7.21
CA GLU A 16 26.99 -4.85 6.26
C GLU A 16 26.45 -4.78 4.83
N ARG A 17 25.17 -5.18 4.62
CA ARG A 17 24.54 -5.22 3.29
C ARG A 17 24.39 -3.84 2.65
N PHE A 18 24.27 -2.79 3.44
CA PHE A 18 24.11 -1.41 2.98
C PHE A 18 25.27 -0.49 3.33
N ALA A 19 26.46 -1.04 3.55
CA ALA A 19 27.68 -0.29 3.88
C ALA A 19 28.04 0.77 2.81
N ALA A 20 27.72 0.53 1.55
CA ALA A 20 27.94 1.46 0.43
C ALA A 20 26.96 2.64 0.41
N GLY A 21 25.85 2.58 1.16
CA GLY A 21 24.80 3.58 1.23
C GLY A 21 23.40 2.99 1.10
N ALA A 22 22.39 3.83 1.29
CA ALA A 22 20.98 3.44 1.25
C ALA A 22 20.18 4.21 0.19
N GLN A 23 20.83 4.68 -0.88
CA GLN A 23 20.21 5.08 -2.13
C GLN A 23 20.53 4.01 -3.18
N TYR A 24 19.61 3.73 -4.10
CA TYR A 24 19.88 2.84 -5.23
C TYR A 24 19.60 3.58 -6.53
N ILE A 25 20.66 4.02 -7.21
CA ILE A 25 20.57 4.88 -8.39
C ILE A 25 21.41 4.26 -9.51
N ALA A 26 20.84 4.13 -10.71
CA ALA A 26 21.53 3.58 -11.87
C ALA A 26 22.24 2.24 -11.58
N GLY A 27 21.54 1.31 -10.91
CA GLY A 27 22.04 -0.03 -10.60
C GLY A 27 23.03 -0.11 -9.43
N ARG A 28 23.24 0.96 -8.66
CA ARG A 28 24.28 1.03 -7.62
C ARG A 28 23.76 1.58 -6.30
N LEU A 29 24.26 1.01 -5.19
CA LEU A 29 24.10 1.63 -3.88
C LEU A 29 25.01 2.86 -3.77
N THR A 30 24.45 3.99 -3.34
CA THR A 30 25.15 5.26 -3.12
C THR A 30 24.77 5.86 -1.78
N ARG A 31 25.60 6.78 -1.29
CA ARG A 31 25.30 7.59 -0.11
C ARG A 31 24.37 8.72 -0.48
N GLY A 32 23.57 9.19 0.49
CA GLY A 32 22.75 10.38 0.31
C GLY A 32 23.57 11.68 0.43
N THR A 33 23.05 12.75 -0.18
CA THR A 33 23.73 14.04 -0.26
C THR A 33 23.15 15.13 0.64
N SER A 34 22.07 14.83 1.41
CA SER A 34 21.41 15.85 2.23
C SER A 34 22.23 16.38 3.42
N GLY A 35 23.39 15.79 3.72
CA GLY A 35 24.20 16.10 4.90
C GLY A 35 23.56 15.68 6.24
N ARG A 36 22.46 14.94 6.23
CA ARG A 36 21.75 14.44 7.41
C ARG A 36 21.68 12.93 7.38
N THR A 37 21.68 12.33 8.55
CA THR A 37 21.57 10.89 8.73
C THR A 37 20.21 10.50 9.32
N HIS A 38 19.80 9.26 9.09
CA HIS A 38 18.67 8.62 9.76
C HIS A 38 19.13 7.25 10.26
N THR A 39 18.60 6.84 11.41
CA THR A 39 18.83 5.49 11.95
C THR A 39 17.54 4.71 11.91
N VAL A 40 17.52 3.61 11.15
CA VAL A 40 16.47 2.60 11.22
C VAL A 40 16.62 1.88 12.56
N VAL A 41 15.53 1.78 13.30
CA VAL A 41 15.50 1.18 14.64
C VAL A 41 14.61 -0.06 14.60
N ASP A 42 15.04 -1.13 15.24
CA ASP A 42 14.18 -2.29 15.52
C ASP A 42 13.08 -1.88 16.51
N PRO A 43 11.81 -1.84 16.11
CA PRO A 43 10.73 -1.36 16.98
C PRO A 43 10.45 -2.29 18.16
N ALA A 44 10.94 -3.53 18.11
CA ALA A 44 10.79 -4.50 19.19
C ALA A 44 11.72 -4.26 20.36
N THR A 45 12.91 -3.74 20.10
CA THR A 45 14.00 -3.62 21.09
C THR A 45 14.51 -2.19 21.27
N GLY A 46 14.23 -1.30 20.32
CA GLY A 46 14.83 0.04 20.27
C GLY A 46 16.29 0.04 19.79
N ALA A 47 16.82 -1.09 19.33
CA ALA A 47 18.19 -1.19 18.85
C ALA A 47 18.39 -0.58 17.47
N ASP A 48 19.54 0.03 17.24
CA ASP A 48 19.94 0.55 15.94
C ASP A 48 20.19 -0.60 14.94
N VAL A 49 19.55 -0.52 13.76
CA VAL A 49 19.65 -1.51 12.68
C VAL A 49 20.56 -1.02 11.56
N LEU A 50 20.35 0.19 11.09
CA LEU A 50 21.13 0.82 10.02
C LEU A 50 21.13 2.33 10.19
N THR A 51 22.30 2.95 10.25
CA THR A 51 22.43 4.41 10.12
C THR A 51 22.93 4.74 8.72
N TYR A 52 22.20 5.62 8.02
CA TYR A 52 22.51 6.00 6.64
C TYR A 52 22.28 7.50 6.39
N GLU A 53 22.91 8.01 5.33
CA GLU A 53 22.74 9.39 4.89
C GLU A 53 21.46 9.52 4.07
N LEU A 54 20.61 10.47 4.44
CA LEU A 54 19.34 10.73 3.76
C LEU A 54 19.56 11.32 2.36
N ALA A 55 18.68 10.95 1.42
CA ALA A 55 18.62 11.60 0.12
C ALA A 55 18.23 13.08 0.24
N GLY A 56 18.92 13.92 -0.52
CA GLY A 56 18.57 15.30 -0.78
C GLY A 56 17.95 15.49 -2.18
N PRO A 57 17.63 16.74 -2.57
CA PRO A 57 17.15 17.07 -3.91
C PRO A 57 18.09 16.58 -5.03
N GLU A 58 19.39 16.67 -4.84
CA GLU A 58 20.41 16.26 -5.82
C GLU A 58 20.38 14.76 -6.11
N ASP A 59 20.10 13.93 -5.08
CA ASP A 59 19.93 12.49 -5.27
C ASP A 59 18.65 12.17 -6.05
N VAL A 60 17.59 12.94 -5.81
CA VAL A 60 16.33 12.80 -6.57
C VAL A 60 16.55 13.18 -8.03
N ASP A 61 17.25 14.31 -8.29
CA ASP A 61 17.58 14.73 -9.66
C ASP A 61 18.44 13.68 -10.38
N ALA A 62 19.43 13.10 -9.70
CA ALA A 62 20.26 12.03 -10.23
C ALA A 62 19.44 10.76 -10.53
N ALA A 63 18.52 10.36 -9.65
CA ALA A 63 17.64 9.22 -9.85
C ALA A 63 16.67 9.44 -11.02
N VAL A 64 16.08 10.63 -11.14
CA VAL A 64 15.20 10.98 -12.27
C VAL A 64 15.98 11.02 -13.58
N ALA A 65 17.20 11.54 -13.58
CA ALA A 65 18.07 11.54 -14.76
C ALA A 65 18.41 10.10 -15.22
N ALA A 66 18.78 9.22 -14.29
CA ALA A 66 19.01 7.80 -14.57
C ALA A 66 17.76 7.11 -15.13
N ALA A 67 16.58 7.39 -14.55
CA ALA A 67 15.31 6.87 -15.03
C ALA A 67 14.98 7.36 -16.45
N ARG A 68 15.25 8.62 -16.78
CA ARG A 68 15.07 9.19 -18.13
C ARG A 68 16.01 8.54 -19.15
N GLU A 69 17.27 8.33 -18.78
CA GLU A 69 18.24 7.68 -19.66
C GLU A 69 17.82 6.24 -20.00
N ALA A 70 17.38 5.47 -19.01
CA ALA A 70 16.92 4.09 -19.18
C ALA A 70 15.58 3.97 -19.93
N PHE A 71 14.75 5.05 -19.91
CA PHE A 71 13.37 4.99 -20.40
C PHE A 71 13.25 4.57 -21.87
N SER A 72 14.04 5.15 -22.76
CA SER A 72 13.91 4.86 -24.21
C SER A 72 14.18 3.38 -24.54
N GLY A 73 15.17 2.77 -23.88
CA GLY A 73 15.49 1.36 -24.04
C GLY A 73 14.39 0.45 -23.50
N TRP A 74 13.94 0.73 -22.27
CA TRP A 74 12.91 -0.08 -21.61
C TRP A 74 11.52 0.07 -22.25
N ALA A 75 11.12 1.28 -22.63
CA ALA A 75 9.88 1.55 -23.35
C ALA A 75 9.87 0.90 -24.75
N GLY A 76 11.04 0.80 -25.38
CA GLY A 76 11.23 0.14 -26.67
C GLY A 76 11.25 -1.40 -26.60
N ALA A 77 11.46 -1.98 -25.44
CA ALA A 77 11.37 -3.42 -25.23
C ALA A 77 9.96 -3.93 -25.54
N THR A 78 9.88 -5.08 -26.19
CA THR A 78 8.58 -5.71 -26.50
C THR A 78 7.86 -6.16 -25.23
N PRO A 79 6.52 -6.32 -25.26
CA PRO A 79 5.78 -6.94 -24.17
C PRO A 79 6.34 -8.28 -23.70
N GLY A 80 6.84 -9.09 -24.65
CA GLY A 80 7.49 -10.38 -24.36
C GLY A 80 8.77 -10.24 -23.55
N GLU A 81 9.67 -9.35 -23.95
CA GLU A 81 10.94 -9.11 -23.26
C GLU A 81 10.73 -8.60 -21.84
N ARG A 82 9.76 -7.67 -21.65
CA ARG A 82 9.40 -7.19 -20.30
C ARG A 82 8.79 -8.31 -19.44
N SER A 83 7.91 -9.12 -20.03
CA SER A 83 7.32 -10.28 -19.36
C SER A 83 8.41 -11.26 -18.89
N ASP A 84 9.35 -11.61 -19.76
CA ASP A 84 10.41 -12.56 -19.45
C ASP A 84 11.36 -12.02 -18.36
N ALA A 85 11.65 -10.71 -18.35
CA ALA A 85 12.43 -10.07 -17.28
C ALA A 85 11.67 -10.09 -15.94
N LEU A 86 10.36 -9.83 -15.95
CA LEU A 86 9.53 -9.87 -14.73
C LEU A 86 9.33 -11.28 -14.19
N HIS A 87 9.27 -12.31 -15.05
CA HIS A 87 9.27 -13.71 -14.58
C HIS A 87 10.57 -14.06 -13.85
N ARG A 88 11.73 -13.72 -14.43
CA ARG A 88 13.02 -13.92 -13.75
C ARG A 88 13.07 -13.13 -12.44
N PHE A 89 12.49 -11.93 -12.40
CA PHE A 89 12.42 -11.13 -11.17
C PHE A 89 11.59 -11.82 -10.09
N ALA A 90 10.44 -12.42 -10.44
CA ALA A 90 9.66 -13.21 -9.49
C ALA A 90 10.44 -14.41 -8.93
N GLU A 91 11.24 -15.08 -9.77
CA GLU A 91 12.12 -16.18 -9.35
C GLU A 91 13.18 -15.69 -8.36
N VAL A 92 13.89 -14.60 -8.65
CA VAL A 92 14.90 -14.01 -7.75
C VAL A 92 14.29 -13.56 -6.42
N LEU A 93 13.09 -12.95 -6.44
CA LEU A 93 12.38 -12.59 -5.22
C LEU A 93 12.07 -13.83 -4.36
N ALA A 94 11.66 -14.94 -4.98
CA ALA A 94 11.39 -16.20 -4.29
C ALA A 94 12.67 -16.84 -3.74
N GLU A 95 13.79 -16.77 -4.46
CA GLU A 95 15.10 -17.27 -4.00
C GLU A 95 15.58 -16.53 -2.74
N HIS A 96 15.32 -15.23 -2.63
CA HIS A 96 15.69 -14.39 -1.49
C HIS A 96 14.57 -14.24 -0.44
N ALA A 97 13.52 -15.07 -0.48
CA ALA A 97 12.31 -14.93 0.34
C ALA A 97 12.60 -14.80 1.84
N GLU A 98 13.49 -15.62 2.38
CA GLU A 98 13.83 -15.59 3.82
C GLU A 98 14.53 -14.28 4.22
N ASP A 99 15.42 -13.76 3.39
CA ASP A 99 16.10 -12.49 3.63
C ASP A 99 15.10 -11.32 3.62
N PHE A 100 14.17 -11.31 2.66
CA PHE A 100 13.10 -10.33 2.61
C PHE A 100 12.21 -10.42 3.84
N ALA A 101 11.79 -11.63 4.25
CA ALA A 101 10.94 -11.82 5.41
C ALA A 101 11.61 -11.30 6.70
N ARG A 102 12.90 -11.59 6.90
CA ARG A 102 13.66 -11.12 8.04
C ARG A 102 13.87 -9.61 8.05
N ALA A 103 14.23 -9.03 6.90
CA ALA A 103 14.41 -7.58 6.78
C ALA A 103 13.10 -6.82 7.01
N GLU A 104 11.98 -7.30 6.45
CA GLU A 104 10.66 -6.72 6.64
C GLU A 104 10.21 -6.80 8.11
N SER A 105 10.39 -7.97 8.75
CA SER A 105 10.10 -8.15 10.17
C SER A 105 10.94 -7.23 11.05
N LEU A 106 12.24 -7.10 10.78
CA LEU A 106 13.17 -6.30 11.56
C LEU A 106 12.83 -4.80 11.51
N GLN A 107 12.54 -4.26 10.32
CA GLN A 107 12.29 -2.82 10.17
C GLN A 107 10.88 -2.39 10.56
N CYS A 108 9.88 -3.30 10.51
CA CYS A 108 8.47 -2.97 10.76
C CYS A 108 7.96 -3.49 12.11
N GLY A 109 8.65 -4.45 12.73
CA GLY A 109 8.16 -5.14 13.92
C GLY A 109 7.10 -6.20 13.66
N LYS A 110 6.87 -6.60 12.43
CA LYS A 110 5.91 -7.65 12.06
C LYS A 110 6.37 -9.01 12.57
N PRO A 111 5.47 -9.86 13.10
CA PRO A 111 5.82 -11.27 13.37
C PRO A 111 6.37 -11.94 12.11
N LEU A 112 7.48 -12.68 12.25
CA LEU A 112 8.16 -13.31 11.12
C LEU A 112 7.25 -14.29 10.35
N LYS A 113 6.24 -14.89 11.02
CA LYS A 113 5.22 -15.68 10.35
C LYS A 113 4.40 -14.88 9.35
N LEU A 114 4.06 -13.61 9.68
CA LEU A 114 3.27 -12.75 8.79
C LEU A 114 4.09 -12.39 7.55
N THR A 115 5.36 -12.03 7.69
CA THR A 115 6.21 -11.67 6.55
C THR A 115 6.49 -12.87 5.64
N ARG A 116 6.66 -14.07 6.21
CA ARG A 116 6.87 -15.32 5.44
C ARG A 116 5.61 -15.83 4.73
N GLU A 117 4.44 -15.66 5.33
CA GLU A 117 3.20 -16.27 4.84
C GLU A 117 2.33 -15.29 4.05
N PHE A 118 2.55 -13.98 4.19
CA PHE A 118 1.73 -12.95 3.56
C PHE A 118 2.56 -11.96 2.73
N ASP A 119 3.51 -11.20 3.34
CA ASP A 119 4.19 -10.11 2.64
C ASP A 119 5.04 -10.60 1.45
N VAL A 120 5.89 -11.60 1.69
CA VAL A 120 6.81 -12.12 0.66
C VAL A 120 6.06 -12.91 -0.41
N PRO A 121 5.18 -13.88 -0.07
CA PRO A 121 4.40 -14.59 -1.08
C PRO A 121 3.54 -13.67 -1.94
N GLY A 122 2.87 -12.67 -1.32
CA GLY A 122 2.07 -11.69 -2.04
C GLY A 122 2.91 -10.84 -3.01
N THR A 123 4.14 -10.49 -2.62
CA THR A 123 5.08 -9.76 -3.50
C THR A 123 5.52 -10.61 -4.70
N VAL A 124 5.85 -11.88 -4.50
CA VAL A 124 6.22 -12.81 -5.57
C VAL A 124 5.05 -13.06 -6.52
N ASP A 125 3.84 -13.24 -5.98
CA ASP A 125 2.62 -13.41 -6.76
C ASP A 125 2.32 -12.17 -7.62
N ASN A 126 2.45 -10.96 -7.06
CA ASN A 126 2.32 -9.71 -7.82
C ASN A 126 3.34 -9.62 -8.96
N ALA A 127 4.60 -10.01 -8.75
CA ALA A 127 5.61 -10.01 -9.80
C ALA A 127 5.23 -10.99 -10.93
N SER A 128 4.76 -12.17 -10.59
CA SER A 128 4.27 -13.18 -11.54
C SER A 128 3.04 -12.68 -12.29
N PHE A 129 2.08 -12.05 -11.61
CA PHE A 129 0.90 -11.46 -12.23
C PHE A 129 1.27 -10.39 -13.25
N PHE A 130 2.12 -9.42 -12.90
CA PHE A 130 2.52 -8.35 -13.82
C PHE A 130 3.42 -8.82 -14.94
N ALA A 131 4.18 -9.90 -14.76
CA ALA A 131 4.88 -10.58 -15.85
C ALA A 131 3.89 -11.10 -16.91
N GLY A 132 2.80 -11.72 -16.50
CA GLY A 132 1.71 -12.12 -17.37
C GLY A 132 0.99 -10.92 -17.99
N ALA A 133 0.63 -9.92 -17.19
CA ALA A 133 -0.11 -8.73 -17.62
C ALA A 133 0.64 -7.92 -18.68
N ALA A 134 1.98 -7.87 -18.63
CA ALA A 134 2.80 -7.18 -19.62
C ALA A 134 2.49 -7.58 -21.07
N ARG A 135 2.03 -8.82 -21.30
CA ARG A 135 1.66 -9.35 -22.62
C ARG A 135 0.23 -9.02 -23.06
N HIS A 136 -0.59 -8.44 -22.18
CA HIS A 136 -2.03 -8.27 -22.39
C HIS A 136 -2.46 -6.79 -22.37
N LEU A 137 -1.89 -5.98 -23.29
CA LEU A 137 -2.35 -4.62 -23.51
C LEU A 137 -3.75 -4.64 -24.15
N ARG A 138 -4.74 -4.12 -23.45
CA ARG A 138 -6.13 -4.04 -23.94
C ARG A 138 -6.37 -2.72 -24.69
N GLY A 139 -7.14 -2.78 -25.76
CA GLY A 139 -7.54 -1.63 -26.55
C GLY A 139 -8.69 -1.97 -27.49
N GLN A 140 -9.19 -0.95 -28.21
CA GLN A 140 -10.13 -1.18 -29.31
C GLN A 140 -9.38 -1.79 -30.49
N SER A 141 -9.98 -2.80 -31.11
CA SER A 141 -9.47 -3.38 -32.35
C SER A 141 -9.38 -2.34 -33.45
N ALA A 142 -8.43 -2.51 -34.37
CA ALA A 142 -8.38 -1.72 -35.59
C ALA A 142 -9.66 -1.97 -36.40
N GLY A 143 -10.23 -0.91 -36.95
CA GLY A 143 -11.44 -0.97 -37.78
C GLY A 143 -11.81 0.36 -38.40
N GLU A 144 -12.73 0.30 -39.35
CA GLU A 144 -13.27 1.44 -40.06
C GLU A 144 -14.44 2.06 -39.27
N TYR A 145 -14.12 2.84 -38.22
CA TYR A 145 -15.12 3.57 -37.42
C TYR A 145 -15.70 4.80 -38.14
N SER A 146 -15.11 5.18 -39.28
CA SER A 146 -15.67 6.09 -40.29
C SER A 146 -15.35 5.53 -41.67
N GLY A 147 -16.17 5.90 -42.70
CA GLY A 147 -16.06 5.32 -44.02
C GLY A 147 -14.69 5.42 -44.70
N ASP A 148 -13.95 6.48 -44.36
CA ASP A 148 -12.70 6.84 -45.04
C ASP A 148 -11.45 6.56 -44.24
N HIS A 149 -11.59 6.01 -43.02
CA HIS A 149 -10.46 5.89 -42.10
C HIS A 149 -10.44 4.55 -41.37
N THR A 150 -9.23 3.98 -41.23
CA THR A 150 -8.97 2.93 -40.24
C THR A 150 -8.47 3.57 -38.96
N SER A 151 -9.10 3.26 -37.83
CA SER A 151 -8.74 3.74 -36.50
C SER A 151 -8.33 2.60 -35.58
N TYR A 152 -7.38 2.86 -34.70
CA TYR A 152 -7.01 1.97 -33.60
C TYR A 152 -6.45 2.73 -32.40
N VAL A 153 -6.40 2.04 -31.26
CA VAL A 153 -5.82 2.55 -30.04
C VAL A 153 -4.42 1.98 -29.82
N ARG A 154 -3.48 2.84 -29.51
CA ARG A 154 -2.18 2.46 -28.94
C ARG A 154 -2.17 2.75 -27.46
N ARG A 155 -1.61 1.84 -26.67
CA ARG A 155 -1.20 2.12 -25.29
C ARG A 155 0.32 2.30 -25.26
N GLU A 156 0.74 3.40 -24.69
CA GLU A 156 2.14 3.78 -24.62
C GLU A 156 2.53 4.03 -23.15
N PRO A 157 3.78 3.74 -22.73
CA PRO A 157 4.24 4.11 -21.41
C PRO A 157 4.19 5.63 -21.22
N ILE A 158 4.04 6.07 -19.97
CA ILE A 158 3.86 7.48 -19.62
C ILE A 158 5.20 8.21 -19.57
N GLY A 159 6.26 7.55 -19.07
CA GLY A 159 7.57 8.15 -18.85
C GLY A 159 8.19 7.72 -17.51
N VAL A 160 8.80 8.68 -16.81
CA VAL A 160 9.31 8.47 -15.46
C VAL A 160 8.17 8.59 -14.46
N VAL A 161 8.02 7.58 -13.61
CA VAL A 161 7.04 7.55 -12.52
C VAL A 161 7.73 7.84 -11.20
N GLY A 162 7.30 8.89 -10.51
CA GLY A 162 7.73 9.21 -9.15
C GLY A 162 6.76 8.57 -8.15
N SER A 163 7.24 7.61 -7.36
CA SER A 163 6.44 6.87 -6.40
C SER A 163 6.86 7.17 -4.98
N VAL A 164 5.89 7.30 -4.06
CA VAL A 164 6.12 7.48 -2.62
C VAL A 164 5.36 6.40 -1.88
N ALA A 165 6.09 5.59 -1.11
CA ALA A 165 5.54 4.46 -0.37
C ALA A 165 5.56 4.71 1.15
N PRO A 166 4.57 4.20 1.88
CA PRO A 166 4.49 4.26 3.34
C PRO A 166 5.36 3.19 4.00
N TRP A 167 5.32 3.15 5.33
CA TRP A 167 6.15 2.30 6.19
C TRP A 167 5.46 1.01 6.65
N ASN A 168 4.16 0.80 6.40
CA ASN A 168 3.42 -0.32 7.00
C ASN A 168 3.58 -1.65 6.24
N TYR A 169 3.75 -1.60 4.93
CA TYR A 169 4.04 -2.75 4.06
C TYR A 169 5.13 -2.39 3.05
N PRO A 170 6.37 -2.06 3.48
CA PRO A 170 7.40 -1.51 2.60
C PRO A 170 7.67 -2.35 1.36
N LEU A 171 7.75 -3.68 1.51
CA LEU A 171 8.01 -4.61 0.41
C LEU A 171 6.84 -4.65 -0.59
N GLN A 172 5.62 -4.85 -0.10
CA GLN A 172 4.42 -4.89 -0.96
C GLN A 172 4.16 -3.55 -1.63
N MET A 173 4.35 -2.44 -0.91
CA MET A 173 4.16 -1.10 -1.49
C MET A 173 5.20 -0.77 -2.55
N ALA A 174 6.44 -1.25 -2.41
CA ALA A 174 7.41 -1.19 -3.50
C ALA A 174 6.94 -1.99 -4.71
N ALA A 175 6.46 -3.22 -4.51
CA ALA A 175 5.94 -4.07 -5.58
C ALA A 175 4.74 -3.42 -6.30
N TRP A 176 3.74 -2.94 -5.56
CA TRP A 176 2.53 -2.33 -6.13
C TRP A 176 2.80 -1.06 -6.94
N LYS A 177 3.82 -0.29 -6.55
CA LYS A 177 4.22 0.94 -7.26
C LYS A 177 5.16 0.69 -8.45
N ILE A 178 6.04 -0.30 -8.34
CA ILE A 178 7.09 -0.55 -9.35
C ILE A 178 6.59 -1.51 -10.43
N LEU A 179 6.01 -2.66 -10.05
CA LEU A 179 5.72 -3.75 -11.00
C LEU A 179 4.77 -3.33 -12.13
N PRO A 180 3.60 -2.70 -11.89
CA PRO A 180 2.72 -2.27 -12.97
C PRO A 180 3.38 -1.21 -13.87
N ALA A 181 4.16 -0.30 -13.27
CA ALA A 181 4.85 0.74 -14.02
C ALA A 181 5.88 0.17 -14.99
N ILE A 182 6.77 -0.71 -14.53
CA ILE A 182 7.80 -1.30 -15.40
C ILE A 182 7.22 -2.33 -16.37
N ALA A 183 6.17 -3.07 -16.00
CA ALA A 183 5.44 -3.94 -16.92
C ALA A 183 4.87 -3.17 -18.11
N ALA A 184 4.36 -1.95 -17.86
CA ALA A 184 3.86 -1.04 -18.88
C ALA A 184 4.96 -0.36 -19.72
N GLY A 185 6.24 -0.50 -19.33
CA GLY A 185 7.39 0.08 -20.05
C GLY A 185 7.85 1.44 -19.49
N ASN A 186 7.38 1.84 -18.30
CA ASN A 186 7.88 3.04 -17.62
C ASN A 186 9.15 2.74 -16.82
N THR A 187 9.81 3.80 -16.38
CA THR A 187 10.88 3.76 -15.38
C THR A 187 10.40 4.42 -14.09
N VAL A 188 10.99 4.03 -12.94
CA VAL A 188 10.48 4.41 -11.62
C VAL A 188 11.57 4.98 -10.74
N VAL A 189 11.23 6.05 -10.04
CA VAL A 189 11.95 6.53 -8.86
C VAL A 189 11.03 6.36 -7.67
N LEU A 190 11.35 5.44 -6.75
CA LEU A 190 10.58 5.18 -5.54
C LEU A 190 11.25 5.84 -4.33
N LYS A 191 10.47 6.60 -3.57
CA LYS A 191 10.85 7.07 -2.23
C LYS A 191 10.13 6.23 -1.16
N PRO A 192 10.76 5.24 -0.54
CA PRO A 192 10.21 4.55 0.62
C PRO A 192 10.17 5.47 1.85
N ALA A 193 9.44 5.08 2.90
CA ALA A 193 9.56 5.76 4.17
C ALA A 193 10.99 5.62 4.73
N GLU A 194 11.52 6.69 5.30
CA GLU A 194 12.88 6.74 5.84
C GLU A 194 13.12 5.74 6.98
N ILE A 195 12.07 5.36 7.69
CA ILE A 195 12.16 4.40 8.80
C ILE A 195 12.15 2.93 8.34
N THR A 196 11.76 2.65 7.07
CA THR A 196 11.64 1.28 6.54
C THR A 196 12.14 1.13 5.10
N PRO A 197 13.41 1.47 4.80
CA PRO A 197 13.92 1.45 3.42
C PRO A 197 14.48 0.09 2.98
N LEU A 198 14.75 -0.85 3.92
CA LEU A 198 15.59 -2.03 3.66
C LEU A 198 15.06 -2.90 2.54
N THR A 199 13.81 -3.31 2.62
CA THR A 199 13.20 -4.22 1.63
C THR A 199 12.97 -3.56 0.28
N SER A 200 12.74 -2.25 0.22
CA SER A 200 12.69 -1.50 -1.06
C SER A 200 14.05 -1.47 -1.76
N LEU A 201 15.14 -1.30 -1.00
CA LEU A 201 16.52 -1.36 -1.53
C LEU A 201 16.87 -2.78 -2.01
N MET A 202 16.48 -3.81 -1.24
CA MET A 202 16.65 -5.22 -1.64
C MET A 202 15.87 -5.53 -2.91
N PHE A 203 14.63 -5.02 -3.04
CA PHE A 203 13.78 -5.19 -4.21
C PHE A 203 14.43 -4.65 -5.48
N ALA A 204 15.01 -3.44 -5.43
CA ALA A 204 15.73 -2.87 -6.56
C ALA A 204 16.99 -3.67 -6.94
N ARG A 205 17.74 -4.18 -5.95
CA ARG A 205 18.90 -5.04 -6.20
C ARG A 205 18.50 -6.37 -6.84
N ALA A 206 17.45 -7.00 -6.35
CA ALA A 206 16.92 -8.24 -6.91
C ALA A 206 16.44 -8.03 -8.37
N ALA A 207 15.90 -6.87 -8.70
CA ALA A 207 15.52 -6.53 -10.06
C ALA A 207 16.72 -6.47 -11.01
N THR A 208 17.84 -5.87 -10.59
CA THR A 208 19.10 -5.87 -11.37
C THR A 208 19.69 -7.28 -11.49
N GLU A 209 19.66 -8.08 -10.43
CA GLU A 209 20.07 -9.49 -10.46
C GLU A 209 19.24 -10.30 -11.49
N ALA A 210 17.95 -10.01 -11.59
CA ALA A 210 17.04 -10.60 -12.57
C ALA A 210 17.28 -10.10 -14.02
N GLY A 211 18.18 -9.14 -14.23
CA GLY A 211 18.51 -8.57 -15.53
C GLY A 211 17.59 -7.42 -15.99
N ILE A 212 16.85 -6.79 -15.09
CA ILE A 212 16.18 -5.52 -15.38
C ILE A 212 17.27 -4.46 -15.52
N PRO A 213 17.28 -3.64 -16.60
CA PRO A 213 18.36 -2.71 -16.87
C PRO A 213 18.54 -1.65 -15.78
N ASP A 214 19.79 -1.26 -15.55
CA ASP A 214 20.14 -0.18 -14.62
C ASP A 214 19.38 1.10 -14.95
N GLY A 215 18.89 1.80 -13.93
CA GLY A 215 18.10 3.02 -14.08
C GLY A 215 16.60 2.80 -14.31
N VAL A 216 16.13 1.60 -14.67
CA VAL A 216 14.68 1.30 -14.75
C VAL A 216 14.01 1.44 -13.38
N ILE A 217 14.69 1.02 -12.33
CA ILE A 217 14.24 1.16 -10.93
C ILE A 217 15.30 1.93 -10.15
N ASN A 218 14.87 3.00 -9.48
CA ASN A 218 15.73 3.80 -8.60
C ASN A 218 15.03 4.00 -7.25
N ILE A 219 15.80 3.96 -6.15
CA ILE A 219 15.29 4.16 -4.79
C ILE A 219 16.02 5.34 -4.15
N VAL A 220 15.26 6.31 -3.61
CA VAL A 220 15.79 7.47 -2.90
C VAL A 220 15.25 7.50 -1.47
N SER A 221 16.07 7.11 -0.49
CA SER A 221 15.71 7.02 0.93
C SER A 221 15.91 8.37 1.61
N GLY A 222 14.91 9.23 1.55
CA GLY A 222 14.91 10.57 2.12
C GLY A 222 13.61 10.89 2.83
N THR A 223 13.55 12.07 3.48
CA THR A 223 12.32 12.51 4.15
C THR A 223 11.21 12.83 3.15
N GLY A 224 9.94 12.67 3.58
CA GLY A 224 8.79 13.03 2.75
C GLY A 224 8.79 14.51 2.35
N ARG A 225 9.21 15.39 3.28
CA ARG A 225 9.19 16.85 3.07
C ARG A 225 10.26 17.33 2.10
N GLU A 226 11.41 16.70 2.05
CA GLU A 226 12.53 17.12 1.22
C GLU A 226 12.60 16.27 -0.06
N ALA A 227 13.00 15.03 0.01
CA ALA A 227 13.11 14.16 -1.16
C ALA A 227 11.75 13.84 -1.79
N GLY A 228 10.72 13.58 -0.96
CA GLY A 228 9.38 13.25 -1.45
C GLY A 228 8.71 14.40 -2.18
N GLU A 229 8.70 15.60 -1.60
CA GLU A 229 8.10 16.79 -2.24
C GLU A 229 8.87 17.19 -3.49
N HIS A 230 10.22 17.10 -3.47
CA HIS A 230 11.04 17.38 -4.65
C HIS A 230 10.76 16.39 -5.79
N LEU A 231 10.63 15.10 -5.49
CA LEU A 231 10.26 14.08 -6.49
C LEU A 231 8.87 14.36 -7.10
N VAL A 232 7.89 14.69 -6.27
CA VAL A 232 6.53 15.01 -6.73
C VAL A 232 6.52 16.29 -7.60
N ALA A 233 7.33 17.29 -7.26
CA ALA A 233 7.44 18.54 -7.99
C ALA A 233 8.30 18.43 -9.27
N HIS A 234 9.13 17.40 -9.40
CA HIS A 234 10.16 17.34 -10.45
C HIS A 234 9.54 17.37 -11.86
N PRO A 235 9.98 18.27 -12.77
CA PRO A 235 9.34 18.48 -14.08
C PRO A 235 9.40 17.27 -15.02
N ASP A 236 10.45 16.44 -14.90
CA ASP A 236 10.63 15.25 -15.73
C ASP A 236 9.89 13.99 -15.20
N VAL A 237 9.20 14.10 -14.07
CA VAL A 237 8.29 13.07 -13.58
C VAL A 237 6.93 13.25 -14.24
N ALA A 238 6.47 12.26 -14.98
CA ALA A 238 5.23 12.32 -15.76
C ALA A 238 3.98 11.85 -14.97
N MET A 239 4.19 10.99 -13.98
CA MET A 239 3.13 10.48 -13.10
C MET A 239 3.66 10.40 -11.66
N THR A 240 2.79 10.73 -10.69
CA THR A 240 3.05 10.49 -9.27
C THR A 240 2.10 9.43 -8.75
N SER A 241 2.66 8.39 -8.11
CA SER A 241 1.91 7.37 -7.36
C SER A 241 2.25 7.49 -5.89
N PHE A 242 1.24 7.74 -5.06
CA PHE A 242 1.40 7.98 -3.63
C PHE A 242 0.50 7.05 -2.82
N THR A 243 1.06 6.42 -1.79
CA THR A 243 0.30 5.74 -0.73
C THR A 243 0.70 6.33 0.63
N GLY A 244 -0.29 6.70 1.43
CA GLY A 244 -0.08 7.27 2.75
C GLY A 244 -1.30 7.97 3.34
N SER A 245 -1.09 8.93 4.26
CA SER A 245 -2.21 9.62 4.90
C SER A 245 -2.97 10.55 3.94
N THR A 246 -4.28 10.71 4.17
CA THR A 246 -5.12 11.62 3.37
C THR A 246 -4.62 13.06 3.38
N ALA A 247 -4.07 13.53 4.50
CA ALA A 247 -3.53 14.88 4.60
C ALA A 247 -2.32 15.09 3.66
N VAL A 248 -1.40 14.12 3.64
CA VAL A 248 -0.22 14.17 2.75
C VAL A 248 -0.64 13.95 1.30
N GLY A 249 -1.61 13.06 1.02
CA GLY A 249 -2.12 12.85 -0.34
C GLY A 249 -2.72 14.12 -0.96
N ARG A 250 -3.42 14.94 -0.18
CA ARG A 250 -3.90 16.27 -0.63
C ARG A 250 -2.74 17.18 -1.02
N ARG A 251 -1.67 17.22 -0.19
CA ARG A 251 -0.48 18.02 -0.50
C ARG A 251 0.24 17.53 -1.75
N VAL A 252 0.35 16.21 -1.93
CA VAL A 252 0.92 15.61 -3.15
C VAL A 252 0.11 16.01 -4.38
N ALA A 253 -1.22 15.98 -4.31
CA ALA A 253 -2.09 16.42 -5.40
C ALA A 253 -1.87 17.91 -5.74
N GLU A 254 -1.81 18.78 -4.73
CA GLU A 254 -1.55 20.20 -4.92
C GLU A 254 -0.21 20.45 -5.66
N VAL A 255 0.86 19.79 -5.23
CA VAL A 255 2.19 19.95 -5.83
C VAL A 255 2.22 19.39 -7.25
N ALA A 256 1.67 18.20 -7.47
CA ALA A 256 1.71 17.55 -8.78
C ALA A 256 0.90 18.29 -9.86
N THR A 257 -0.18 18.99 -9.48
CA THR A 257 -1.00 19.75 -10.44
C THR A 257 -0.26 20.90 -11.10
N ALA A 258 0.82 21.42 -10.51
CA ALA A 258 1.63 22.49 -11.09
C ALA A 258 2.24 22.13 -12.46
N THR A 259 2.45 20.86 -12.74
CA THR A 259 2.99 20.34 -14.02
C THR A 259 2.01 19.40 -14.74
N VAL A 260 0.73 19.37 -14.32
CA VAL A 260 -0.34 18.54 -14.91
C VAL A 260 0.04 17.05 -14.96
N LYS A 261 0.74 16.57 -13.94
CA LYS A 261 1.08 15.15 -13.83
C LYS A 261 -0.16 14.28 -13.64
N ARG A 262 -0.11 13.04 -14.13
CA ARG A 262 -1.06 12.03 -13.73
C ARG A 262 -0.85 11.67 -12.26
N LEU A 263 -1.94 11.38 -11.55
CA LEU A 263 -1.92 11.04 -10.14
C LEU A 263 -2.61 9.71 -9.89
N HIS A 264 -2.02 8.95 -8.98
CA HIS A 264 -2.60 7.79 -8.33
C HIS A 264 -2.43 7.99 -6.81
N LEU A 265 -3.53 7.95 -6.05
CA LEU A 265 -3.56 8.23 -4.62
C LEU A 265 -4.26 7.10 -3.88
N GLU A 266 -3.52 6.33 -3.09
CA GLU A 266 -4.01 5.35 -2.13
C GLU A 266 -3.83 5.90 -0.73
N LEU A 267 -4.95 6.18 -0.04
CA LEU A 267 -4.96 6.95 1.19
C LEU A 267 -5.58 6.16 2.35
N GLY A 268 -5.74 6.81 3.49
CA GLY A 268 -6.22 6.18 4.70
C GLY A 268 -7.61 5.57 4.59
N GLY A 269 -7.93 4.71 5.53
CA GLY A 269 -9.20 4.00 5.63
C GLY A 269 -9.78 4.02 7.05
N LYS A 270 -11.06 3.68 7.15
CA LYS A 270 -11.77 3.41 8.41
C LYS A 270 -12.82 2.34 8.13
N ALA A 271 -12.36 1.16 7.75
CA ALA A 271 -13.22 0.09 7.23
C ALA A 271 -14.31 -0.31 8.21
N PRO A 272 -15.60 -0.28 7.79
CA PRO A 272 -16.68 -0.87 8.54
C PRO A 272 -16.68 -2.40 8.40
N PHE A 273 -16.98 -3.06 9.50
CA PHE A 273 -17.16 -4.51 9.61
C PHE A 273 -18.61 -4.74 10.09
N LEU A 274 -19.52 -5.10 9.18
CA LEU A 274 -20.95 -5.14 9.45
C LEU A 274 -21.41 -6.57 9.77
N VAL A 275 -22.00 -6.80 10.94
CA VAL A 275 -22.47 -8.13 11.38
C VAL A 275 -23.99 -8.13 11.56
N PHE A 276 -24.70 -8.81 10.69
CA PHE A 276 -26.15 -8.99 10.80
C PHE A 276 -26.50 -10.08 11.81
N ASP A 277 -27.75 -10.10 12.30
CA ASP A 277 -28.21 -11.01 13.35
C ASP A 277 -28.25 -12.49 12.95
N ASP A 278 -28.19 -12.78 11.65
CA ASP A 278 -28.11 -14.13 11.09
C ASP A 278 -26.68 -14.62 10.80
N ALA A 279 -25.67 -13.78 11.05
CA ALA A 279 -24.27 -14.13 10.82
C ALA A 279 -23.80 -15.29 11.73
N ASP A 280 -22.77 -15.99 11.28
CA ASP A 280 -22.02 -16.89 12.15
C ASP A 280 -21.21 -16.06 13.15
N LEU A 281 -21.63 -16.07 14.41
CA LEU A 281 -21.02 -15.24 15.43
C LEU A 281 -19.54 -15.57 15.64
N ASP A 282 -19.18 -16.86 15.74
CA ASP A 282 -17.80 -17.25 15.99
C ASP A 282 -16.90 -16.91 14.79
N ALA A 283 -17.37 -17.16 13.57
CA ALA A 283 -16.64 -16.78 12.37
C ALA A 283 -16.45 -15.25 12.28
N SER A 284 -17.49 -14.46 12.59
CA SER A 284 -17.41 -13.00 12.57
C SER A 284 -16.47 -12.44 13.64
N VAL A 285 -16.42 -13.05 14.84
CA VAL A 285 -15.47 -12.68 15.90
C VAL A 285 -14.03 -12.94 15.47
N HIS A 286 -13.73 -14.11 14.88
CA HIS A 286 -12.40 -14.43 14.38
C HIS A 286 -11.98 -13.47 13.25
N GLY A 287 -12.89 -13.22 12.30
CA GLY A 287 -12.66 -12.28 11.21
C GLY A 287 -12.42 -10.84 11.71
N ALA A 288 -13.17 -10.36 12.70
CA ALA A 288 -13.01 -9.04 13.27
C ALA A 288 -11.65 -8.88 13.98
N VAL A 289 -11.26 -9.86 14.81
CA VAL A 289 -9.99 -9.82 15.54
C VAL A 289 -8.80 -9.92 14.56
N ALA A 290 -8.84 -10.87 13.62
CA ALA A 290 -7.79 -10.99 12.60
C ALA A 290 -7.68 -9.72 11.75
N GLY A 291 -8.81 -9.20 11.25
CA GLY A 291 -8.86 -8.00 10.44
C GLY A 291 -8.47 -6.72 11.16
N ALA A 292 -8.69 -6.64 12.50
CA ALA A 292 -8.28 -5.49 13.30
C ALA A 292 -6.81 -5.55 13.74
N LEU A 293 -6.21 -6.73 13.82
CA LEU A 293 -4.89 -6.94 14.42
C LEU A 293 -3.78 -7.27 13.43
N ILE A 294 -4.11 -7.62 12.18
CA ILE A 294 -3.08 -7.85 11.15
C ILE A 294 -2.12 -6.64 11.11
N ASN A 295 -0.82 -6.93 11.00
CA ASN A 295 0.23 -5.91 11.06
C ASN A 295 0.10 -4.94 12.25
N THR A 296 -0.36 -5.44 13.40
CA THR A 296 -0.62 -4.65 14.61
C THR A 296 -1.64 -3.51 14.35
N GLY A 297 -2.63 -3.76 13.46
CA GLY A 297 -3.65 -2.78 13.05
C GLY A 297 -3.11 -1.64 12.18
N GLN A 298 -1.88 -1.73 11.68
CA GLN A 298 -1.25 -0.76 10.79
C GLN A 298 -1.55 -1.10 9.32
N ASP A 299 -2.83 -1.25 9.04
CA ASP A 299 -3.34 -1.61 7.73
C ASP A 299 -4.45 -0.64 7.33
N CYS A 300 -4.38 -0.13 6.11
CA CYS A 300 -5.36 0.84 5.60
C CYS A 300 -6.75 0.21 5.41
N THR A 301 -6.83 -1.12 5.29
CA THR A 301 -8.07 -1.89 5.17
C THR A 301 -8.49 -2.57 6.48
N ALA A 302 -7.74 -2.40 7.60
CA ALA A 302 -8.05 -3.04 8.87
C ALA A 302 -9.51 -2.84 9.29
N ALA A 303 -10.12 -3.90 9.84
CA ALA A 303 -11.44 -3.81 10.47
C ALA A 303 -11.35 -2.90 11.70
N THR A 304 -11.84 -1.68 11.60
CA THR A 304 -11.65 -0.66 12.65
C THR A 304 -12.94 -0.22 13.32
N ARG A 305 -14.09 -0.46 12.67
CA ARG A 305 -15.43 -0.16 13.16
C ARG A 305 -16.34 -1.37 12.95
N ALA A 306 -16.58 -2.15 13.99
CA ALA A 306 -17.55 -3.26 13.91
C ALA A 306 -18.94 -2.73 14.27
N TYR A 307 -19.86 -2.79 13.32
CA TYR A 307 -21.28 -2.57 13.50
C TYR A 307 -21.97 -3.90 13.65
N VAL A 308 -22.56 -4.17 14.83
CA VAL A 308 -23.14 -5.47 15.16
C VAL A 308 -24.63 -5.31 15.46
N GLN A 309 -25.46 -6.10 14.77
CA GLN A 309 -26.90 -6.03 15.00
C GLN A 309 -27.23 -6.46 16.43
N ARG A 310 -28.13 -5.69 17.07
CA ARG A 310 -28.36 -5.74 18.52
C ARG A 310 -28.51 -7.13 19.13
N PRO A 311 -29.19 -8.12 18.52
CA PRO A 311 -29.28 -9.46 19.09
C PRO A 311 -27.95 -10.16 19.33
N LEU A 312 -26.91 -9.84 18.55
CA LEU A 312 -25.58 -10.43 18.67
C LEU A 312 -24.58 -9.54 19.42
N TYR A 313 -24.91 -8.27 19.69
CA TYR A 313 -23.96 -7.24 20.14
C TYR A 313 -23.18 -7.63 21.41
N GLU A 314 -23.88 -7.97 22.49
CA GLU A 314 -23.23 -8.28 23.77
C GLU A 314 -22.35 -9.53 23.67
N ALA A 315 -22.84 -10.58 23.02
CA ALA A 315 -22.07 -11.80 22.82
C ALA A 315 -20.85 -11.59 21.89
N PHE A 316 -20.98 -10.72 20.88
CA PHE A 316 -19.88 -10.33 20.02
C PHE A 316 -18.79 -9.56 20.80
N VAL A 317 -19.18 -8.59 21.63
CA VAL A 317 -18.24 -7.81 22.47
C VAL A 317 -17.50 -8.74 23.43
N GLU A 318 -18.21 -9.61 24.14
CA GLU A 318 -17.62 -10.55 25.11
C GLU A 318 -16.62 -11.49 24.43
N LYS A 319 -17.03 -12.14 23.34
CA LYS A 319 -16.16 -13.11 22.61
C LYS A 319 -14.97 -12.43 21.97
N THR A 320 -15.15 -11.22 21.41
CA THR A 320 -14.07 -10.44 20.81
C THR A 320 -13.04 -10.03 21.87
N ALA A 321 -13.49 -9.56 23.05
CA ALA A 321 -12.60 -9.22 24.16
C ALA A 321 -11.77 -10.43 24.58
N ALA A 322 -12.43 -11.58 24.81
CA ALA A 322 -11.76 -12.82 25.24
C ALA A 322 -10.72 -13.29 24.19
N LEU A 323 -11.05 -13.21 22.89
CA LEU A 323 -10.12 -13.59 21.83
C LEU A 323 -8.93 -12.60 21.76
N MET A 324 -9.17 -11.30 21.88
CA MET A 324 -8.09 -10.28 21.91
C MET A 324 -7.15 -10.46 23.11
N GLU A 325 -7.68 -10.84 24.29
CA GLU A 325 -6.87 -11.13 25.49
C GLU A 325 -5.97 -12.36 25.33
N SER A 326 -6.38 -13.31 24.49
CA SER A 326 -5.59 -14.51 24.21
C SER A 326 -4.42 -14.28 23.25
N VAL A 327 -4.36 -13.13 22.56
CA VAL A 327 -3.33 -12.79 21.58
C VAL A 327 -1.98 -12.60 22.27
N ARG A 328 -0.98 -13.35 21.82
CA ARG A 328 0.38 -13.29 22.37
C ARG A 328 1.18 -12.16 21.75
N VAL A 329 1.32 -11.08 22.51
CA VAL A 329 2.19 -9.94 22.16
C VAL A 329 3.62 -10.28 22.52
N GLY A 330 4.57 -10.16 21.59
CA GLY A 330 5.94 -10.57 21.86
C GLY A 330 6.95 -10.18 20.77
N ASP A 331 8.19 -10.67 20.94
CA ASP A 331 9.25 -10.49 19.95
C ASP A 331 8.81 -11.05 18.58
N PRO A 332 8.90 -10.25 17.51
CA PRO A 332 8.53 -10.67 16.14
C PRO A 332 9.25 -11.94 15.66
N PHE A 333 10.45 -12.20 16.15
CA PHE A 333 11.26 -13.36 15.76
C PHE A 333 11.02 -14.59 16.65
N ALA A 334 10.29 -14.44 17.77
CA ALA A 334 10.03 -15.55 18.66
C ALA A 334 8.92 -16.46 18.10
N PRO A 335 9.08 -17.79 18.16
CA PRO A 335 8.04 -18.72 17.77
C PRO A 335 6.75 -18.48 18.57
N GLY A 336 5.64 -18.42 17.87
CA GLY A 336 4.32 -18.30 18.52
C GLY A 336 3.92 -16.88 18.90
N THR A 337 4.67 -15.84 18.55
CA THR A 337 4.20 -14.46 18.64
C THR A 337 3.09 -14.24 17.63
N ASP A 338 1.96 -13.69 18.11
CA ASP A 338 0.80 -13.37 17.28
C ASP A 338 0.83 -11.89 16.86
N LEU A 339 1.27 -11.01 17.75
CA LEU A 339 1.31 -9.57 17.53
C LEU A 339 2.68 -9.00 17.92
N GLY A 340 3.31 -8.30 16.98
CA GLY A 340 4.54 -7.55 17.20
C GLY A 340 4.29 -6.13 17.72
N PRO A 341 5.34 -5.29 17.81
CA PRO A 341 5.20 -3.88 18.13
C PRO A 341 4.57 -3.08 16.98
N LEU A 342 4.16 -1.86 17.26
CA LEU A 342 3.96 -0.81 16.26
C LEU A 342 5.33 -0.40 15.67
N VAL A 343 5.34 0.18 14.50
CA VAL A 343 6.57 0.52 13.76
C VAL A 343 7.52 1.46 14.52
N SER A 344 7.02 2.23 15.48
CA SER A 344 7.81 3.17 16.29
C SER A 344 7.09 3.59 17.56
N HIS A 345 7.85 4.14 18.51
CA HIS A 345 7.27 4.77 19.71
C HIS A 345 6.35 5.94 19.36
N VAL A 346 6.66 6.73 18.33
CA VAL A 346 5.82 7.83 17.87
C VAL A 346 4.44 7.32 17.44
N GLN A 347 4.39 6.21 16.71
CA GLN A 347 3.10 5.60 16.32
C GLN A 347 2.39 4.99 17.52
N ARG A 348 3.10 4.33 18.44
CA ARG A 348 2.52 3.81 19.68
C ARG A 348 1.87 4.93 20.52
N ASP A 349 2.58 6.02 20.71
CA ASP A 349 2.09 7.13 21.53
C ASP A 349 0.90 7.84 20.87
N ARG A 350 0.87 7.90 19.54
CA ARG A 350 -0.28 8.36 18.77
C ARG A 350 -1.51 7.47 19.02
N VAL A 351 -1.35 6.14 18.94
CA VAL A 351 -2.43 5.18 19.22
C VAL A 351 -2.91 5.28 20.66
N ALA A 352 -1.98 5.30 21.63
CA ALA A 352 -2.29 5.47 23.03
C ALA A 352 -3.11 6.76 23.30
N GLY A 353 -2.72 7.87 22.67
CA GLY A 353 -3.43 9.14 22.79
C GLY A 353 -4.90 9.08 22.32
N PHE A 354 -5.21 8.33 21.26
CA PHE A 354 -6.61 8.11 20.85
C PHE A 354 -7.40 7.33 21.92
N VAL A 355 -6.81 6.25 22.43
CA VAL A 355 -7.47 5.41 23.43
C VAL A 355 -7.66 6.14 24.76
N ASP A 356 -6.66 6.90 25.19
CA ASP A 356 -6.74 7.69 26.43
C ASP A 356 -7.84 8.75 26.37
N ARG A 357 -7.98 9.47 25.26
CA ARG A 357 -9.09 10.41 25.07
C ARG A 357 -10.43 9.69 25.03
N ALA A 358 -10.50 8.51 24.43
CA ALA A 358 -11.73 7.72 24.35
C ALA A 358 -12.27 7.30 25.71
N ARG A 359 -11.42 7.10 26.73
CA ARG A 359 -11.84 6.74 28.09
C ARG A 359 -12.83 7.74 28.72
N SER A 360 -12.86 8.98 28.26
CA SER A 360 -13.77 9.99 28.74
C SER A 360 -15.20 9.91 28.19
N TYR A 361 -15.40 9.18 27.08
CA TYR A 361 -16.70 9.13 26.39
C TYR A 361 -17.09 7.74 25.86
N ALA A 362 -16.23 6.74 26.03
CA ALA A 362 -16.47 5.37 25.59
C ALA A 362 -15.88 4.36 26.60
N ARG A 363 -16.29 3.11 26.50
CA ARG A 363 -15.81 2.05 27.36
C ARG A 363 -14.67 1.28 26.69
N VAL A 364 -13.47 1.34 27.26
CA VAL A 364 -12.36 0.44 26.88
C VAL A 364 -12.63 -0.89 27.57
N VAL A 365 -12.98 -1.91 26.76
CA VAL A 365 -13.40 -3.25 27.25
C VAL A 365 -12.19 -4.06 27.64
N THR A 366 -11.15 -4.08 26.78
CA THR A 366 -9.86 -4.73 27.04
C THR A 366 -8.72 -3.96 26.40
N GLY A 367 -7.48 -4.20 26.85
CA GLY A 367 -6.28 -3.52 26.35
C GLY A 367 -6.16 -2.06 26.78
N GLY A 368 -5.79 -1.20 25.86
CA GLY A 368 -5.67 0.25 26.09
C GLY A 368 -4.41 0.66 26.81
N GLU A 369 -3.35 -0.15 26.76
CA GLU A 369 -2.08 0.14 27.43
C GLU A 369 -0.89 -0.52 26.72
N ALA A 370 0.31 0.01 26.96
CA ALA A 370 1.55 -0.64 26.58
C ALA A 370 1.90 -1.75 27.58
N PRO A 371 2.38 -2.93 27.14
CA PRO A 371 2.80 -3.99 28.04
C PRO A 371 4.00 -3.53 28.88
N GLN A 372 4.09 -4.08 30.08
CA GLN A 372 5.20 -3.87 31.02
C GLN A 372 6.20 -5.05 30.97
N GLY A 373 7.23 -4.98 31.81
CA GLY A 373 8.25 -6.05 31.93
C GLY A 373 9.23 -6.05 30.75
N GLU A 374 9.46 -7.21 30.14
CA GLU A 374 10.47 -7.40 29.07
C GLU A 374 10.17 -6.63 27.79
N LEU A 375 8.90 -6.32 27.53
CA LEU A 375 8.46 -5.62 26.32
C LEU A 375 8.42 -4.08 26.46
N LYS A 376 8.77 -3.54 27.63
CA LYS A 376 8.60 -2.10 27.96
C LYS A 376 9.42 -1.16 27.06
N ASP A 377 10.56 -1.64 26.56
CA ASP A 377 11.52 -0.84 25.76
C ASP A 377 11.16 -0.84 24.25
N GLY A 378 10.25 -1.72 23.82
CA GLY A 378 9.73 -1.75 22.45
C GLY A 378 8.47 -0.90 22.26
N ALA A 379 8.09 -0.69 21.02
CA ALA A 379 6.92 0.08 20.65
C ALA A 379 5.60 -0.73 20.73
N TYR A 380 5.47 -1.58 21.72
CA TYR A 380 4.31 -2.47 21.88
C TYR A 380 3.08 -1.76 22.41
N TYR A 381 1.92 -2.23 21.97
CA TYR A 381 0.60 -1.82 22.48
C TYR A 381 -0.36 -3.02 22.45
N ARG A 382 -1.16 -3.20 23.52
CA ARG A 382 -2.06 -4.37 23.62
C ARG A 382 -3.23 -4.26 22.65
N PRO A 383 -3.73 -5.39 22.10
CA PRO A 383 -5.02 -5.42 21.42
C PRO A 383 -6.08 -4.73 22.23
N THR A 384 -6.81 -3.80 21.61
CA THR A 384 -7.72 -2.90 22.32
C THR A 384 -9.10 -2.93 21.71
N LEU A 385 -10.12 -3.20 22.55
CA LEU A 385 -11.52 -3.15 22.18
C LEU A 385 -12.21 -1.98 22.88
N ILE A 386 -12.89 -1.14 22.08
CA ILE A 386 -13.68 0.01 22.58
C ILE A 386 -15.14 -0.25 22.23
N ALA A 387 -16.04 -0.03 23.20
CA ALA A 387 -17.48 -0.11 23.04
C ALA A 387 -18.16 1.18 23.52
N ASP A 388 -19.45 1.30 23.25
CA ASP A 388 -20.32 2.38 23.73
C ASP A 388 -19.88 3.78 23.25
N ALA A 389 -19.14 3.88 22.14
CA ALA A 389 -18.76 5.13 21.51
C ALA A 389 -19.89 5.70 20.65
N ALA A 390 -20.04 7.01 20.60
CA ALA A 390 -20.96 7.67 19.68
C ALA A 390 -20.42 7.62 18.23
N GLN A 391 -21.32 7.57 17.25
CA GLN A 391 -20.97 7.49 15.82
C GLN A 391 -20.05 8.62 15.34
N ASP A 392 -20.24 9.83 15.85
CA ASP A 392 -19.48 11.03 15.53
C ASP A 392 -18.19 11.21 16.35
N SER A 393 -17.90 10.26 17.25
CA SER A 393 -16.72 10.32 18.11
C SER A 393 -15.41 10.14 17.33
N GLU A 394 -14.33 10.67 17.90
CA GLU A 394 -12.99 10.63 17.30
C GLU A 394 -12.54 9.20 16.95
N VAL A 395 -12.74 8.23 17.86
CA VAL A 395 -12.29 6.84 17.65
C VAL A 395 -13.10 6.11 16.58
N VAL A 396 -14.32 6.58 16.27
CA VAL A 396 -15.16 6.02 15.20
C VAL A 396 -14.84 6.66 13.86
N GLN A 397 -14.55 7.96 13.81
CA GLN A 397 -14.38 8.71 12.57
C GLN A 397 -12.93 8.86 12.10
N SER A 398 -11.95 8.79 13.02
CA SER A 398 -10.54 8.98 12.68
C SER A 398 -9.81 7.66 12.49
N GLU A 399 -8.87 7.62 11.55
CA GLU A 399 -7.94 6.51 11.35
C GLU A 399 -6.92 6.47 12.49
N ILE A 400 -7.00 5.46 13.36
CA ILE A 400 -6.08 5.27 14.50
C ILE A 400 -4.76 4.66 14.03
N PHE A 401 -4.81 3.68 13.16
CA PHE A 401 -3.68 2.94 12.58
C PHE A 401 -2.87 2.19 13.63
N GLY A 402 -3.56 1.36 14.38
CA GLY A 402 -3.03 0.53 15.47
C GLY A 402 -4.04 -0.54 15.90
N PRO A 403 -3.71 -1.41 16.87
CA PRO A 403 -4.48 -2.59 17.22
C PRO A 403 -5.75 -2.23 18.04
N VAL A 404 -6.63 -1.42 17.44
CA VAL A 404 -7.84 -0.88 18.09
C VAL A 404 -9.07 -1.15 17.23
N LEU A 405 -10.02 -1.88 17.78
CA LEU A 405 -11.34 -2.12 17.20
C LEU A 405 -12.40 -1.39 18.02
N VAL A 406 -13.29 -0.65 17.35
CA VAL A 406 -14.45 -0.02 17.98
C VAL A 406 -15.70 -0.78 17.58
N VAL A 407 -16.56 -1.13 18.56
CA VAL A 407 -17.80 -1.88 18.32
C VAL A 407 -19.00 -1.03 18.67
N LEU A 408 -19.96 -0.97 17.74
CA LEU A 408 -21.20 -0.20 17.87
C LEU A 408 -22.42 -1.08 17.54
N PRO A 409 -23.54 -0.95 18.26
CA PRO A 409 -24.77 -1.65 17.90
C PRO A 409 -25.52 -0.94 16.77
N PHE A 410 -26.36 -1.69 16.05
CA PHE A 410 -27.40 -1.16 15.18
C PHE A 410 -28.68 -2.01 15.27
N ASP A 411 -29.83 -1.46 14.87
CA ASP A 411 -31.12 -2.15 15.05
C ASP A 411 -31.68 -2.70 13.74
N THR A 412 -31.54 -1.98 12.62
CA THR A 412 -32.10 -2.38 11.31
C THR A 412 -31.05 -2.44 10.23
N ASP A 413 -31.26 -3.25 9.19
CA ASP A 413 -30.35 -3.38 8.05
C ASP A 413 -30.05 -2.01 7.39
N ASP A 414 -31.07 -1.16 7.27
CA ASP A 414 -30.92 0.21 6.73
C ASP A 414 -29.97 1.06 7.59
N GLU A 415 -30.12 0.95 8.89
CA GLU A 415 -29.26 1.66 9.84
C GLU A 415 -27.82 1.16 9.74
N GLY A 416 -27.59 -0.16 9.75
CA GLY A 416 -26.27 -0.75 9.64
C GLY A 416 -25.51 -0.27 8.38
N ILE A 417 -26.15 -0.30 7.22
CA ILE A 417 -25.57 0.19 5.96
C ILE A 417 -25.34 1.71 5.98
N ARG A 418 -26.26 2.48 6.56
CA ARG A 418 -26.10 3.92 6.71
C ARG A 418 -24.90 4.27 7.58
N LEU A 419 -24.76 3.61 8.76
CA LEU A 419 -23.64 3.80 9.68
C LEU A 419 -22.29 3.35 9.05
N ALA A 420 -22.29 2.25 8.30
CA ALA A 420 -21.11 1.80 7.57
C ALA A 420 -20.60 2.88 6.59
N ASN A 421 -21.52 3.57 5.90
CA ASN A 421 -21.21 4.62 4.93
C ASN A 421 -20.91 6.00 5.55
N ASP A 422 -21.25 6.20 6.82
CA ASP A 422 -21.09 7.47 7.53
C ASP A 422 -19.64 7.66 8.01
N THR A 423 -18.78 7.92 7.05
CA THR A 423 -17.35 8.18 7.19
C THR A 423 -16.84 8.94 5.97
N PRO A 424 -15.79 9.77 6.09
CA PRO A 424 -15.15 10.37 4.93
C PRO A 424 -14.40 9.35 4.06
N TYR A 425 -14.09 8.17 4.58
CA TYR A 425 -13.32 7.13 3.91
C TYR A 425 -14.20 6.16 3.10
N GLY A 426 -13.55 5.35 2.27
CA GLY A 426 -14.21 4.32 1.46
C GLY A 426 -13.20 3.38 0.80
N LEU A 427 -12.19 2.90 1.56
CA LEU A 427 -11.18 1.99 1.02
C LEU A 427 -11.73 0.56 0.98
N ALA A 428 -12.09 0.01 2.12
CA ALA A 428 -12.58 -1.34 2.25
C ALA A 428 -13.75 -1.43 3.24
N ALA A 429 -14.48 -2.54 3.18
CA ALA A 429 -15.56 -2.88 4.07
C ALA A 429 -15.78 -4.40 4.09
N SER A 430 -16.46 -4.92 5.11
CA SER A 430 -16.99 -6.28 5.08
C SER A 430 -18.39 -6.36 5.66
N ALA A 431 -19.13 -7.40 5.26
CA ALA A 431 -20.46 -7.70 5.78
C ALA A 431 -20.61 -9.21 6.03
N TRP A 432 -21.19 -9.56 7.16
CA TRP A 432 -21.34 -10.92 7.64
C TRP A 432 -22.82 -11.28 7.78
N SER A 433 -23.28 -12.22 6.98
CA SER A 433 -24.66 -12.69 6.93
C SER A 433 -24.73 -14.04 6.23
N ARG A 434 -25.71 -14.87 6.60
CA ARG A 434 -26.06 -16.11 5.88
C ARG A 434 -27.13 -15.87 4.82
N ASP A 435 -27.79 -14.70 4.84
CA ASP A 435 -28.79 -14.29 3.87
C ASP A 435 -28.13 -13.68 2.62
N VAL A 436 -28.33 -14.34 1.48
CA VAL A 436 -27.79 -13.91 0.19
C VAL A 436 -28.31 -12.52 -0.26
N TYR A 437 -29.51 -12.15 0.15
CA TYR A 437 -30.10 -10.84 -0.21
C TYR A 437 -29.48 -9.72 0.61
N ARG A 438 -29.24 -9.93 1.92
CA ARG A 438 -28.50 -8.99 2.78
C ARG A 438 -27.06 -8.83 2.29
N ALA A 439 -26.35 -9.93 2.01
CA ALA A 439 -25.02 -9.92 1.45
C ALA A 439 -25.00 -9.17 0.11
N GLY A 440 -25.88 -9.48 -0.82
CA GLY A 440 -26.00 -8.80 -2.10
C GLY A 440 -26.36 -7.31 -1.99
N ARG A 441 -27.15 -6.94 -0.99
CA ARG A 441 -27.44 -5.54 -0.68
C ARG A 441 -26.22 -4.80 -0.16
N ALA A 442 -25.47 -5.39 0.77
CA ALA A 442 -24.25 -4.82 1.31
C ALA A 442 -23.22 -4.51 0.22
N THR A 443 -23.01 -5.42 -0.74
CA THR A 443 -22.08 -5.20 -1.86
C THR A 443 -22.48 -4.03 -2.78
N ARG A 444 -23.75 -3.72 -2.92
CA ARG A 444 -24.23 -2.60 -3.77
C ARG A 444 -24.28 -1.27 -3.06
N GLU A 445 -24.60 -1.27 -1.76
CA GLU A 445 -24.94 -0.05 -1.03
C GLU A 445 -23.78 0.49 -0.19
N ILE A 446 -22.83 -0.36 0.24
CA ILE A 446 -21.63 0.12 0.93
C ILE A 446 -20.69 0.79 -0.07
N LYS A 447 -20.25 2.01 0.26
CA LYS A 447 -19.41 2.85 -0.60
C LYS A 447 -17.93 2.66 -0.25
N ALA A 448 -17.36 1.54 -0.70
CA ALA A 448 -15.97 1.18 -0.54
C ALA A 448 -15.41 0.57 -1.83
N GLY A 449 -14.10 0.66 -2.00
CA GLY A 449 -13.41 0.11 -3.18
C GLY A 449 -13.33 -1.42 -3.16
N CYS A 450 -13.34 -2.03 -1.97
CA CYS A 450 -13.46 -3.47 -1.76
C CYS A 450 -14.54 -3.76 -0.71
N VAL A 451 -15.36 -4.79 -0.96
CA VAL A 451 -16.36 -5.28 0.00
C VAL A 451 -16.27 -6.79 0.08
N TRP A 452 -15.84 -7.31 1.23
CA TRP A 452 -15.83 -8.74 1.50
C TRP A 452 -17.14 -9.20 2.10
N ILE A 453 -17.54 -10.43 1.79
CA ILE A 453 -18.70 -11.10 2.38
C ILE A 453 -18.22 -12.32 3.15
N ASN A 454 -18.53 -12.36 4.45
CA ASN A 454 -18.14 -13.40 5.39
C ASN A 454 -16.62 -13.63 5.45
N ASP A 455 -15.85 -12.58 5.17
CA ASP A 455 -14.39 -12.54 5.29
C ASP A 455 -13.92 -11.08 5.46
N HIS A 456 -12.63 -10.88 5.75
CA HIS A 456 -11.98 -9.56 5.78
C HIS A 456 -10.48 -9.72 5.54
N ILE A 457 -9.83 -8.83 4.79
CA ILE A 457 -8.41 -8.78 4.44
C ILE A 457 -8.00 -9.54 3.16
N PRO A 458 -8.45 -10.75 2.78
CA PRO A 458 -7.88 -11.42 1.62
C PRO A 458 -7.83 -10.52 0.39
N ILE A 459 -6.64 -10.43 -0.22
CA ILE A 459 -6.39 -9.71 -1.48
C ILE A 459 -5.72 -10.65 -2.47
N ILE A 460 -5.98 -10.45 -3.76
CA ILE A 460 -5.43 -11.24 -4.86
C ILE A 460 -4.97 -10.32 -5.98
N SER A 461 -3.91 -10.71 -6.66
CA SER A 461 -3.25 -9.88 -7.69
C SER A 461 -4.16 -9.52 -8.87
N GLU A 462 -5.16 -10.34 -9.18
CA GLU A 462 -6.11 -10.15 -10.27
C GLU A 462 -7.18 -9.07 -9.99
N MET A 463 -7.41 -8.73 -8.71
CA MET A 463 -8.48 -7.80 -8.33
C MET A 463 -7.92 -6.43 -7.90
N PRO A 464 -8.62 -5.34 -8.27
CA PRO A 464 -8.16 -4.00 -7.98
C PRO A 464 -8.26 -3.67 -6.49
N HIS A 465 -7.21 -3.06 -5.96
CA HIS A 465 -7.20 -2.46 -4.64
C HIS A 465 -7.20 -0.94 -4.77
N GLY A 466 -8.09 -0.25 -4.05
CA GLY A 466 -8.12 1.21 -4.07
C GLY A 466 -9.47 1.81 -3.69
N GLY A 467 -9.44 3.02 -3.16
CA GLY A 467 -10.53 3.62 -2.42
C GLY A 467 -11.54 4.43 -3.22
N TYR A 468 -12.57 4.86 -2.47
CA TYR A 468 -13.56 5.87 -2.82
C TYR A 468 -13.39 7.06 -1.86
N LYS A 469 -14.03 8.18 -2.14
CA LYS A 469 -14.09 9.36 -1.26
C LYS A 469 -12.67 9.85 -0.87
N ALA A 470 -12.42 10.09 0.44
CA ALA A 470 -11.14 10.55 0.96
C ALA A 470 -10.06 9.46 1.06
N SER A 471 -10.38 8.21 0.68
CA SER A 471 -9.40 7.14 0.54
C SER A 471 -8.66 7.16 -0.80
N GLY A 472 -8.97 8.12 -1.68
CA GLY A 472 -8.20 8.37 -2.89
C GLY A 472 -8.86 7.89 -4.17
N PHE A 473 -8.05 7.79 -5.22
CA PHE A 473 -8.45 7.36 -6.57
C PHE A 473 -7.26 6.72 -7.29
N GLY A 474 -7.56 5.96 -8.35
CA GLY A 474 -6.65 5.02 -8.96
C GLY A 474 -6.78 3.65 -8.31
N LYS A 475 -6.04 2.67 -8.82
CA LYS A 475 -6.04 1.30 -8.31
C LYS A 475 -4.62 0.75 -8.27
N ASP A 476 -4.24 0.17 -7.16
CA ASP A 476 -3.13 -0.78 -7.09
C ASP A 476 -3.62 -2.16 -7.51
N MET A 477 -2.73 -3.05 -7.90
CA MET A 477 -2.99 -4.42 -8.34
C MET A 477 -3.86 -4.52 -9.60
N SER A 478 -4.01 -5.72 -10.15
CA SER A 478 -4.84 -6.07 -11.29
C SER A 478 -4.49 -5.37 -12.62
N ALA A 479 -5.26 -5.71 -13.65
CA ALA A 479 -5.14 -5.08 -14.97
C ALA A 479 -5.49 -3.57 -14.93
N TYR A 480 -6.29 -3.12 -13.96
CA TYR A 480 -6.62 -1.70 -13.82
C TYR A 480 -5.38 -0.86 -13.48
N SER A 481 -4.57 -1.31 -12.51
CA SER A 481 -3.29 -0.67 -12.19
C SER A 481 -2.37 -0.63 -13.42
N PHE A 482 -2.19 -1.77 -14.09
CA PHE A 482 -1.36 -1.84 -15.31
C PHE A 482 -1.80 -0.83 -16.38
N GLU A 483 -3.12 -0.69 -16.61
CA GLU A 483 -3.68 0.26 -17.57
C GLU A 483 -3.48 1.73 -17.15
N GLU A 484 -3.53 2.03 -15.85
CA GLU A 484 -3.30 3.39 -15.32
C GLU A 484 -1.88 3.88 -15.57
N TYR A 485 -0.89 3.00 -15.64
CA TYR A 485 0.49 3.33 -15.99
C TYR A 485 0.72 3.41 -17.52
N THR A 486 -0.35 3.46 -18.32
CA THR A 486 -0.28 3.67 -19.77
C THR A 486 -1.07 4.90 -20.20
N GLN A 487 -0.69 5.51 -21.31
CA GLN A 487 -1.50 6.52 -21.95
C GLN A 487 -2.08 6.00 -23.27
N VAL A 488 -3.31 6.44 -23.55
CA VAL A 488 -4.07 6.02 -24.73
C VAL A 488 -3.86 7.03 -25.85
N LYS A 489 -3.43 6.54 -27.02
CA LYS A 489 -3.31 7.32 -28.24
C LYS A 489 -4.25 6.76 -29.29
N HIS A 490 -5.16 7.60 -29.81
CA HIS A 490 -5.92 7.28 -31.01
C HIS A 490 -5.07 7.51 -32.25
N VAL A 491 -5.00 6.53 -33.12
CA VAL A 491 -4.35 6.62 -34.43
C VAL A 491 -5.42 6.43 -35.50
N MET A 492 -5.43 7.32 -36.47
CA MET A 492 -6.39 7.30 -37.57
C MET A 492 -5.64 7.42 -38.90
N PHE A 493 -5.85 6.44 -39.78
CA PHE A 493 -5.30 6.40 -41.14
C PHE A 493 -6.39 6.76 -42.14
N ASP A 494 -6.08 7.66 -43.06
CA ASP A 494 -6.86 7.88 -44.26
C ASP A 494 -6.68 6.73 -45.25
N ASN A 495 -7.78 6.11 -45.68
CA ASN A 495 -7.79 4.97 -46.62
C ASN A 495 -8.07 5.41 -48.07
N THR A 496 -8.34 6.68 -48.31
CA THR A 496 -8.85 7.15 -49.63
C THR A 496 -7.76 7.72 -50.52
N ALA A 497 -6.67 8.24 -49.95
CA ALA A 497 -5.66 9.03 -50.63
C ALA A 497 -6.22 10.24 -51.40
N VAL A 498 -7.46 10.66 -51.12
CA VAL A 498 -8.11 11.81 -51.76
C VAL A 498 -7.56 13.10 -51.19
N ALA A 499 -7.10 14.01 -52.04
CA ALA A 499 -6.49 15.28 -51.61
C ALA A 499 -7.53 16.23 -50.97
N ALA A 500 -8.75 16.29 -51.47
CA ALA A 500 -9.85 17.11 -50.96
C ALA A 500 -10.91 16.21 -50.31
N LYS A 501 -11.10 16.36 -49.00
CA LYS A 501 -12.10 15.60 -48.23
C LYS A 501 -13.33 16.43 -47.95
N ASP A 502 -14.50 15.79 -47.82
CA ASP A 502 -15.75 16.50 -47.58
C ASP A 502 -15.70 17.42 -46.38
N TRP A 503 -15.02 17.06 -45.29
CA TRP A 503 -14.94 17.92 -44.12
C TRP A 503 -14.09 19.18 -44.35
N HIS A 504 -13.22 19.22 -45.40
CA HIS A 504 -12.45 20.42 -45.76
C HIS A 504 -13.38 21.56 -46.21
N ARG A 505 -14.57 21.22 -46.75
CA ARG A 505 -15.55 22.18 -47.18
C ARG A 505 -16.10 23.06 -46.04
N THR A 506 -15.99 22.57 -44.79
CA THR A 506 -16.35 23.38 -43.61
C THR A 506 -15.43 24.57 -43.41
N VAL A 507 -14.20 24.52 -43.96
CA VAL A 507 -13.18 25.59 -43.88
C VAL A 507 -13.04 26.37 -45.19
N PHE A 508 -12.98 25.66 -46.32
CA PHE A 508 -12.66 26.24 -47.61
C PHE A 508 -13.88 26.45 -48.53
N GLY A 509 -15.04 25.95 -48.18
CA GLY A 509 -16.19 25.82 -49.09
C GLY A 509 -15.88 24.82 -50.23
N ASP A 510 -16.49 24.98 -51.37
CA ASP A 510 -16.33 24.09 -52.53
C ASP A 510 -15.11 24.44 -53.42
N ARG A 511 -14.02 24.95 -52.85
CA ARG A 511 -12.80 25.27 -53.56
C ARG A 511 -11.90 24.10 -53.79
#